data_7ff9b432674c3cb7dcd3478cb11ee958
#
_entry.id   7ff9b432674c3cb7dcd3478cb11ee958
#
_cell.length_a   1.000
_cell.length_b   1.000
_cell.length_c   1.000
_cell.angle_alpha   90.00
_cell.angle_beta   90.00
_cell.angle_gamma   90.00
#
_symmetry.space_group_name_H-M   'P 1'
#
loop_
_entity.id
_entity.type
_entity.pdbx_description
1 polymer ?
#
loop_
_entity_poly.entity_id
_entity_poly.type
_entity_poly.pdbx_seq_one_letter_code
_entity_poly.pdbx_strand_id
1 'polypeptide(L)'
;MNVNPDVVKNANQAKWAPAVLSGWGMHAYYGESYIVQGINFNVHEGEILALLGRNGAGKTSTLRSIARTGSPMVTQGEIWLDHQPLHKMESHEAAAAGLGLVPEDRRIIPGLTVEENLQLAQIAPPIGWSIERLYDLFPRLGERRKQEGVTLSGGEQQMLAIARALARDIKVLLLDEPYEGLAPVIVDEIEKTLIHIKEQGM
;
A
#
# COMPACT_ATOMS: atom_id res chain seq x y z
N MET A 1 -5.84 -25.45 26.88
CA MET A 1 -4.84 -24.72 26.07
C MET A 1 -4.36 -23.53 26.88
N ASN A 2 -3.10 -23.57 27.36
CA ASN A 2 -2.53 -22.44 28.10
C ASN A 2 -2.09 -21.36 27.09
N VAL A 3 -2.85 -20.29 27.02
CA VAL A 3 -2.45 -19.09 26.26
C VAL A 3 -1.42 -18.34 27.10
N ASN A 4 -0.26 -18.07 26.53
CA ASN A 4 0.82 -17.33 27.19
C ASN A 4 0.29 -15.94 27.61
N PRO A 5 0.31 -15.58 28.94
CA PRO A 5 -0.23 -14.31 29.41
C PRO A 5 0.48 -13.07 28.84
N ASP A 6 1.73 -13.20 28.36
CA ASP A 6 2.47 -12.09 27.76
C ASP A 6 2.00 -11.78 26.34
N VAL A 7 1.47 -12.79 25.60
CA VAL A 7 0.84 -12.57 24.29
C VAL A 7 -0.48 -11.80 24.43
N VAL A 8 -1.23 -12.07 25.51
CA VAL A 8 -2.49 -11.37 25.81
C VAL A 8 -2.23 -9.92 26.25
N LYS A 9 -1.14 -9.65 26.98
CA LYS A 9 -0.78 -8.27 27.39
C LYS A 9 -0.37 -7.41 26.19
N ASN A 10 0.43 -7.95 25.25
CA ASN A 10 0.82 -7.23 24.04
C ASN A 10 -0.36 -6.96 23.10
N ALA A 11 -1.29 -7.91 22.96
CA ALA A 11 -2.51 -7.71 22.18
C ALA A 11 -3.45 -6.65 22.79
N ASN A 12 -3.46 -6.50 24.11
CA ASN A 12 -4.28 -5.50 24.78
C ASN A 12 -3.67 -4.09 24.74
N GLN A 13 -2.35 -3.95 24.72
CA GLN A 13 -1.69 -2.64 24.57
C GLN A 13 -1.83 -2.08 23.15
N ALA A 14 -1.74 -2.94 22.11
CA ALA A 14 -2.00 -2.54 20.72
C ALA A 14 -3.45 -2.06 20.49
N LYS A 15 -4.40 -2.52 21.28
CA LYS A 15 -5.82 -2.15 21.20
C LYS A 15 -6.13 -0.68 21.55
N TRP A 16 -5.20 0.02 22.18
CA TRP A 16 -5.40 1.39 22.67
C TRP A 16 -4.54 2.43 21.93
N ALA A 17 -3.63 2.01 21.04
CA ALA A 17 -2.95 2.94 20.15
C ALA A 17 -3.95 3.46 19.11
N PRO A 18 -3.96 4.76 18.79
CA PRO A 18 -4.82 5.29 17.75
C PRO A 18 -4.48 4.62 16.41
N ALA A 19 -5.49 4.18 15.67
CA ALA A 19 -5.31 3.61 14.34
C ALA A 19 -4.87 4.72 13.37
N VAL A 20 -3.85 4.45 12.55
CA VAL A 20 -3.44 5.36 11.48
C VAL A 20 -4.40 5.29 10.29
N LEU A 21 -4.97 4.09 10.03
CA LEU A 21 -6.02 3.90 9.04
C LEU A 21 -7.13 3.06 9.64
N SER A 22 -8.38 3.51 9.52
CA SER A 22 -9.53 2.78 10.00
C SER A 22 -10.69 2.84 9.01
N GLY A 23 -11.53 1.81 9.02
CA GLY A 23 -12.78 1.75 8.28
C GLY A 23 -13.89 1.15 9.13
N TRP A 24 -15.09 1.73 9.03
CA TRP A 24 -16.26 1.33 9.79
C TRP A 24 -17.48 1.18 8.88
N GLY A 25 -18.05 -0.02 8.84
CA GLY A 25 -19.25 -0.31 8.05
C GLY A 25 -19.06 0.06 6.58
N MET A 26 -17.90 -0.19 5.99
CA MET A 26 -17.60 0.21 4.62
C MET A 26 -18.36 -0.68 3.63
N HIS A 27 -19.20 -0.06 2.78
CA HIS A 27 -19.94 -0.70 1.70
C HIS A 27 -19.52 -0.08 0.37
N ALA A 28 -19.24 -0.93 -0.63
CA ALA A 28 -18.87 -0.43 -1.95
C ALA A 28 -19.47 -1.25 -3.09
N TYR A 29 -19.73 -0.56 -4.21
CA TYR A 29 -20.45 -1.08 -5.35
C TYR A 29 -19.74 -0.78 -6.67
N TYR A 30 -19.81 -1.73 -7.62
CA TYR A 30 -19.59 -1.48 -9.05
C TYR A 30 -20.96 -1.36 -9.72
N GLY A 31 -21.39 -0.13 -10.00
CA GLY A 31 -22.79 0.09 -10.43
C GLY A 31 -23.77 -0.48 -9.41
N GLU A 32 -24.55 -1.49 -9.82
CA GLU A 32 -25.51 -2.19 -8.94
C GLU A 32 -24.89 -3.39 -8.19
N SER A 33 -23.67 -3.80 -8.53
CA SER A 33 -23.03 -4.97 -7.92
C SER A 33 -22.44 -4.64 -6.56
N TYR A 34 -22.98 -5.24 -5.51
CA TYR A 34 -22.55 -5.07 -4.12
C TYR A 34 -21.36 -5.96 -3.80
N ILE A 35 -20.16 -5.39 -3.74
CA ILE A 35 -18.90 -6.13 -3.64
C ILE A 35 -18.30 -6.08 -2.23
N VAL A 36 -18.28 -4.91 -1.60
CA VAL A 36 -17.74 -4.74 -0.25
C VAL A 36 -18.89 -4.56 0.72
N GLN A 37 -19.01 -5.47 1.70
CA GLN A 37 -20.21 -5.69 2.46
C GLN A 37 -20.01 -5.43 3.97
N GLY A 38 -19.95 -4.15 4.36
CA GLY A 38 -19.92 -3.73 5.76
C GLY A 38 -18.63 -4.09 6.48
N ILE A 39 -17.45 -3.89 5.85
CA ILE A 39 -16.17 -4.22 6.46
C ILE A 39 -15.78 -3.21 7.52
N ASN A 40 -15.16 -3.73 8.59
CA ASN A 40 -14.51 -2.94 9.63
C ASN A 40 -13.03 -3.36 9.73
N PHE A 41 -12.14 -2.40 9.86
CA PHE A 41 -10.71 -2.66 10.05
C PHE A 41 -10.03 -1.50 10.77
N ASN A 42 -8.91 -1.81 11.41
CA ASN A 42 -7.98 -0.84 11.96
C ASN A 42 -6.55 -1.26 11.60
N VAL A 43 -5.73 -0.29 11.24
CA VAL A 43 -4.28 -0.46 11.02
C VAL A 43 -3.56 0.55 11.90
N HIS A 44 -2.61 0.09 12.68
CA HIS A 44 -1.81 0.92 13.59
C HIS A 44 -0.44 1.22 12.97
N GLU A 45 0.21 2.24 13.49
CA GLU A 45 1.57 2.58 13.08
C GLU A 45 2.52 1.37 13.27
N GLY A 46 3.34 1.10 12.26
CA GLY A 46 4.23 -0.06 12.25
C GLY A 46 3.51 -1.41 12.17
N GLU A 47 2.26 -1.46 11.75
CA GLU A 47 1.50 -2.71 11.58
C GLU A 47 1.44 -3.12 10.10
N ILE A 48 1.54 -4.43 9.85
CA ILE A 48 1.21 -5.03 8.56
C ILE A 48 -0.11 -5.80 8.73
N LEU A 49 -1.17 -5.32 8.09
CA LEU A 49 -2.47 -5.99 8.06
C LEU A 49 -2.62 -6.78 6.76
N ALA A 50 -2.81 -8.09 6.85
CA ALA A 50 -3.06 -8.94 5.69
C ALA A 50 -4.55 -9.09 5.41
N LEU A 51 -4.96 -8.74 4.18
CA LEU A 51 -6.32 -8.97 3.69
C LEU A 51 -6.38 -10.33 2.98
N LEU A 52 -6.95 -11.32 3.64
CA LEU A 52 -7.01 -12.69 3.15
C LEU A 52 -8.38 -13.01 2.55
N GLY A 53 -8.39 -13.83 1.49
CA GLY A 53 -9.60 -14.29 0.83
C GLY A 53 -9.32 -14.95 -0.51
N ARG A 54 -10.30 -15.72 -1.01
CA ARG A 54 -10.23 -16.37 -2.33
C ARG A 54 -10.23 -15.31 -3.44
N ASN A 55 -9.82 -15.71 -4.65
CA ASN A 55 -9.96 -14.86 -5.83
C ASN A 55 -11.45 -14.53 -6.04
N GLY A 56 -11.72 -13.25 -6.32
CA GLY A 56 -13.09 -12.73 -6.41
C GLY A 56 -13.76 -12.37 -5.06
N ALA A 57 -13.08 -12.55 -3.91
CA ALA A 57 -13.62 -12.17 -2.60
C ALA A 57 -13.69 -10.65 -2.33
N GLY A 58 -13.25 -9.82 -3.28
CA GLY A 58 -13.32 -8.36 -3.15
C GLY A 58 -12.09 -7.70 -2.54
N LYS A 59 -10.93 -8.39 -2.43
CA LYS A 59 -9.69 -7.84 -1.88
C LYS A 59 -9.27 -6.55 -2.61
N THR A 60 -9.05 -6.65 -3.93
CA THR A 60 -8.74 -5.51 -4.80
C THR A 60 -9.79 -4.40 -4.70
N SER A 61 -11.08 -4.78 -4.68
CA SER A 61 -12.18 -3.82 -4.55
C SER A 61 -12.13 -3.08 -3.22
N THR A 62 -11.79 -3.77 -2.14
CA THR A 62 -11.59 -3.18 -0.81
C THR A 62 -10.44 -2.17 -0.83
N LEU A 63 -9.26 -2.54 -1.35
CA LEU A 63 -8.09 -1.67 -1.43
C LEU A 63 -8.38 -0.44 -2.31
N ARG A 64 -9.02 -0.62 -3.47
CA ARG A 64 -9.45 0.47 -4.35
C ARG A 64 -10.46 1.41 -3.70
N SER A 65 -11.40 0.88 -2.93
CA SER A 65 -12.36 1.67 -2.15
C SER A 65 -11.66 2.54 -1.10
N ILE A 66 -10.70 1.98 -0.37
CA ILE A 66 -9.88 2.69 0.61
C ILE A 66 -9.06 3.78 -0.09
N ALA A 67 -8.42 3.46 -1.24
CA ALA A 67 -7.61 4.39 -2.02
C ALA A 67 -8.43 5.44 -2.79
N ARG A 68 -9.75 5.39 -2.72
CA ARG A 68 -10.66 6.34 -3.38
C ARG A 68 -10.45 6.42 -4.90
N THR A 69 -10.18 5.30 -5.56
CA THR A 69 -9.87 5.28 -7.01
C THR A 69 -11.09 5.52 -7.93
N GLY A 70 -12.23 5.93 -7.37
CA GLY A 70 -13.47 6.22 -8.09
C GLY A 70 -14.34 5.00 -8.36
N SER A 71 -13.76 3.83 -8.52
CA SER A 71 -14.49 2.57 -8.70
C SER A 71 -13.74 1.41 -8.02
N PRO A 72 -14.42 0.66 -7.11
CA PRO A 72 -15.83 0.76 -6.75
C PRO A 72 -16.15 2.01 -5.91
N MET A 73 -17.41 2.47 -5.97
CA MET A 73 -17.88 3.60 -5.17
C MET A 73 -18.22 3.15 -3.74
N VAL A 74 -17.66 3.84 -2.76
CA VAL A 74 -18.07 3.72 -1.35
C VAL A 74 -19.37 4.49 -1.17
N THR A 75 -20.44 3.78 -0.79
CA THR A 75 -21.78 4.36 -0.65
C THR A 75 -22.20 4.55 0.80
N GLN A 76 -21.63 3.75 1.71
CA GLN A 76 -21.91 3.80 3.15
C GLN A 76 -20.64 3.49 3.93
N GLY A 77 -20.63 3.90 5.20
CA GLY A 77 -19.53 3.71 6.12
C GLY A 77 -18.53 4.87 6.08
N GLU A 78 -17.51 4.74 6.90
CA GLU A 78 -16.49 5.75 7.09
C GLU A 78 -15.10 5.14 6.93
N ILE A 79 -14.19 5.93 6.34
CA ILE A 79 -12.77 5.58 6.23
C ILE A 79 -11.99 6.79 6.72
N TRP A 80 -11.05 6.57 7.63
CA TRP A 80 -10.25 7.61 8.25
C TRP A 80 -8.76 7.30 8.11
N LEU A 81 -7.98 8.30 7.71
CA LEU A 81 -6.52 8.28 7.76
C LEU A 81 -6.08 9.31 8.79
N ASP A 82 -5.51 8.87 9.91
CA ASP A 82 -5.37 9.66 11.14
C ASP A 82 -6.75 10.26 11.54
N HIS A 83 -6.85 11.58 11.48
CA HIS A 83 -8.08 12.33 11.78
C HIS A 83 -8.77 12.87 10.52
N GLN A 84 -8.35 12.42 9.32
CA GLN A 84 -8.87 12.92 8.04
C GLN A 84 -9.89 11.94 7.46
N PRO A 85 -11.11 12.39 7.11
CA PRO A 85 -12.18 11.55 6.59
C PRO A 85 -11.97 11.21 5.12
N LEU A 86 -11.23 10.13 4.81
CA LEU A 86 -10.96 9.68 3.43
C LEU A 86 -12.22 9.44 2.60
N HIS A 87 -13.32 8.99 3.24
CA HIS A 87 -14.58 8.74 2.54
C HIS A 87 -15.20 9.98 1.91
N LYS A 88 -14.73 11.19 2.27
CA LYS A 88 -15.15 12.49 1.70
C LYS A 88 -14.15 13.05 0.68
N MET A 89 -13.03 12.38 0.47
CA MET A 89 -11.95 12.85 -0.40
C MET A 89 -12.03 12.25 -1.80
N GLU A 90 -11.50 12.97 -2.76
CA GLU A 90 -11.15 12.43 -4.08
C GLU A 90 -9.82 11.67 -4.02
N SER A 91 -9.54 10.87 -5.06
CA SER A 91 -8.34 10.02 -5.10
C SER A 91 -7.03 10.80 -4.91
N HIS A 92 -6.90 11.97 -5.52
CA HIS A 92 -5.70 12.79 -5.41
C HIS A 92 -5.54 13.41 -4.02
N GLU A 93 -6.65 13.73 -3.33
CA GLU A 93 -6.64 14.24 -1.95
C GLU A 93 -6.23 13.14 -0.96
N ALA A 94 -6.78 11.91 -1.12
CA ALA A 94 -6.40 10.74 -0.33
C ALA A 94 -4.90 10.43 -0.50
N ALA A 95 -4.39 10.52 -1.73
CA ALA A 95 -2.98 10.35 -2.00
C ALA A 95 -2.11 11.46 -1.38
N ALA A 96 -2.57 12.72 -1.40
CA ALA A 96 -1.89 13.85 -0.76
C ALA A 96 -1.93 13.76 0.77
N ALA A 97 -2.95 13.12 1.35
CA ALA A 97 -3.06 12.87 2.78
C ALA A 97 -2.09 11.78 3.29
N GLY A 98 -1.41 11.07 2.39
CA GLY A 98 -0.40 10.07 2.73
C GLY A 98 -0.83 8.62 2.47
N LEU A 99 -1.82 8.38 1.59
CA LEU A 99 -2.22 7.03 1.20
C LEU A 99 -1.56 6.63 -0.12
N GLY A 100 -0.74 5.57 -0.10
CA GLY A 100 -0.12 4.97 -1.28
C GLY A 100 -0.85 3.69 -1.71
N LEU A 101 -1.06 3.48 -3.00
CA LEU A 101 -1.57 2.22 -3.56
C LEU A 101 -0.63 1.71 -4.64
N VAL A 102 -0.21 0.46 -4.48
CA VAL A 102 0.48 -0.33 -5.51
C VAL A 102 -0.55 -1.34 -6.05
N PRO A 103 -1.06 -1.15 -7.27
CA PRO A 103 -2.03 -2.06 -7.86
C PRO A 103 -1.34 -3.31 -8.42
N GLU A 104 -2.11 -4.37 -8.64
CA GLU A 104 -1.70 -5.66 -9.22
C GLU A 104 -0.95 -5.50 -10.56
N ASP A 105 -1.41 -4.58 -11.43
CA ASP A 105 -0.82 -4.29 -12.73
C ASP A 105 0.44 -3.39 -12.68
N ARG A 106 0.93 -3.08 -11.46
CA ARG A 106 2.16 -2.29 -11.17
C ARG A 106 2.17 -0.88 -11.76
N ARG A 107 1.48 -0.63 -12.86
CA ARG A 107 1.37 0.63 -13.59
C ARG A 107 2.70 1.33 -13.84
N ILE A 108 3.71 0.57 -14.28
CA ILE A 108 4.97 1.16 -14.72
C ILE A 108 4.69 2.05 -15.94
N ILE A 109 5.24 3.26 -15.93
CA ILE A 109 4.99 4.24 -16.99
C ILE A 109 5.88 3.90 -18.19
N PRO A 110 5.29 3.55 -19.35
CA PRO A 110 6.06 3.24 -20.55
C PRO A 110 6.86 4.44 -21.04
N GLY A 111 7.99 4.18 -21.69
CA GLY A 111 8.85 5.22 -22.25
C GLY A 111 9.67 5.98 -21.20
N LEU A 112 9.49 5.70 -19.91
CA LEU A 112 10.28 6.29 -18.83
C LEU A 112 11.27 5.28 -18.25
N THR A 113 12.47 5.75 -17.95
CA THR A 113 13.47 5.00 -17.20
C THR A 113 13.04 4.77 -15.76
N VAL A 114 13.75 3.90 -15.02
CA VAL A 114 13.57 3.71 -13.58
C VAL A 114 13.66 5.05 -12.85
N GLU A 115 14.69 5.83 -13.11
CA GLU A 115 14.94 7.14 -12.48
C GLU A 115 13.79 8.12 -12.76
N GLU A 116 13.34 8.24 -14.01
CA GLU A 116 12.23 9.12 -14.40
C GLU A 116 10.90 8.68 -13.79
N ASN A 117 10.65 7.36 -13.67
CA ASN A 117 9.49 6.82 -12.96
C ASN A 117 9.46 7.26 -11.48
N LEU A 118 10.62 7.27 -10.80
CA LEU A 118 10.74 7.72 -9.41
C LEU A 118 10.61 9.24 -9.30
N GLN A 119 11.29 10.01 -10.17
CA GLN A 119 11.22 11.47 -10.21
C GLN A 119 9.80 11.97 -10.43
N LEU A 120 9.05 11.35 -11.36
CA LEU A 120 7.66 11.71 -11.63
C LEU A 120 6.75 11.46 -10.42
N ALA A 121 7.07 10.51 -9.57
CA ALA A 121 6.31 10.24 -8.34
C ALA A 121 6.55 11.30 -7.26
N GLN A 122 7.69 11.99 -7.28
CA GLN A 122 8.04 13.07 -6.35
C GLN A 122 7.45 14.41 -6.80
N ILE A 123 6.14 14.58 -6.68
CA ILE A 123 5.43 15.82 -7.08
C ILE A 123 5.77 17.00 -6.15
N ALA A 124 6.24 16.73 -4.93
CA ALA A 124 6.66 17.70 -3.93
C ALA A 124 8.03 17.28 -3.34
N PRO A 125 8.77 18.20 -2.70
CA PRO A 125 9.99 17.82 -2.00
C PRO A 125 9.70 16.64 -1.08
N PRO A 126 10.49 15.57 -1.13
CA PRO A 126 10.26 14.40 -0.30
C PRO A 126 10.48 14.76 1.16
N ILE A 127 9.46 14.59 1.97
CA ILE A 127 9.59 14.67 3.43
C ILE A 127 10.05 13.29 3.95
N GLY A 128 9.88 12.24 3.16
CA GLY A 128 10.21 10.87 3.53
C GLY A 128 11.39 10.28 2.75
N TRP A 129 11.09 9.57 1.67
CA TRP A 129 12.07 8.75 0.96
C TRP A 129 12.67 9.47 -0.24
N SER A 130 13.96 9.88 -0.14
CA SER A 130 14.70 10.38 -1.30
C SER A 130 14.94 9.27 -2.33
N ILE A 131 15.22 9.63 -3.57
CA ILE A 131 15.55 8.66 -4.63
C ILE A 131 16.79 7.85 -4.26
N GLU A 132 17.79 8.48 -3.64
CA GLU A 132 19.01 7.83 -3.16
C GLU A 132 18.67 6.77 -2.11
N ARG A 133 17.81 7.11 -1.12
CA ARG A 133 17.36 6.16 -0.11
C ARG A 133 16.55 5.01 -0.71
N LEU A 134 15.78 5.26 -1.77
CA LEU A 134 15.08 4.21 -2.50
C LEU A 134 16.05 3.29 -3.25
N TYR A 135 17.16 3.80 -3.77
CA TYR A 135 18.20 2.95 -4.37
C TYR A 135 18.97 2.13 -3.32
N ASP A 136 19.16 2.66 -2.11
CA ASP A 136 19.72 1.89 -1.00
C ASP A 136 18.78 0.74 -0.59
N LEU A 137 17.48 0.99 -0.60
CA LEU A 137 16.45 -0.01 -0.29
C LEU A 137 16.26 -1.05 -1.41
N PHE A 138 16.40 -0.62 -2.67
CA PHE A 138 16.27 -1.44 -3.87
C PHE A 138 17.51 -1.33 -4.76
N PRO A 139 18.66 -1.95 -4.39
CA PRO A 139 19.93 -1.78 -5.12
C PRO A 139 19.84 -2.12 -6.61
N ARG A 140 19.04 -3.12 -6.97
CA ARG A 140 18.81 -3.49 -8.38
C ARG A 140 18.19 -2.37 -9.21
N LEU A 141 17.36 -1.52 -8.62
CA LEU A 141 16.81 -0.35 -9.30
C LEU A 141 17.90 0.71 -9.52
N GLY A 142 18.81 0.88 -8.55
CA GLY A 142 19.96 1.77 -8.66
C GLY A 142 20.92 1.37 -9.79
N GLU A 143 21.21 0.06 -9.94
CA GLU A 143 22.02 -0.49 -11.02
C GLU A 143 21.38 -0.26 -12.40
N ARG A 144 20.05 -0.22 -12.48
CA ARG A 144 19.25 -0.12 -13.70
C ARG A 144 18.57 1.22 -13.88
N ARG A 145 18.99 2.25 -13.15
CA ARG A 145 18.31 3.56 -13.10
C ARG A 145 18.01 4.19 -14.47
N LYS A 146 18.87 3.93 -15.47
CA LYS A 146 18.76 4.44 -16.84
C LYS A 146 18.03 3.48 -17.79
N GLN A 147 17.64 2.29 -17.33
CA GLN A 147 16.91 1.33 -18.11
C GLN A 147 15.43 1.72 -18.13
N GLU A 148 14.73 1.49 -19.23
CA GLU A 148 13.29 1.70 -19.33
C GLU A 148 12.55 0.75 -18.38
N GLY A 149 11.63 1.30 -17.56
CA GLY A 149 10.97 0.57 -16.49
C GLY A 149 10.16 -0.64 -16.95
N VAL A 150 9.52 -0.57 -18.12
CA VAL A 150 8.73 -1.71 -18.65
C VAL A 150 9.59 -2.86 -19.15
N THR A 151 10.90 -2.66 -19.35
CA THR A 151 11.84 -3.71 -19.80
C THR A 151 12.45 -4.48 -18.63
N LEU A 152 12.16 -4.09 -17.39
CA LEU A 152 12.57 -4.79 -16.19
C LEU A 152 11.88 -6.16 -16.07
N SER A 153 12.48 -7.08 -15.31
CA SER A 153 11.81 -8.32 -14.90
C SER A 153 10.57 -8.01 -14.05
N GLY A 154 9.61 -8.95 -13.98
CA GLY A 154 8.40 -8.76 -13.19
C GLY A 154 8.66 -8.41 -11.72
N GLY A 155 9.70 -9.00 -11.11
CA GLY A 155 10.10 -8.66 -9.74
C GLY A 155 10.68 -7.26 -9.61
N GLU A 156 11.54 -6.84 -10.53
CA GLU A 156 12.09 -5.47 -10.55
C GLU A 156 11.00 -4.43 -10.83
N GLN A 157 10.02 -4.75 -11.68
CA GLN A 157 8.86 -3.88 -11.88
C GLN A 157 8.01 -3.75 -10.61
N GLN A 158 7.86 -4.84 -9.83
CA GLN A 158 7.16 -4.80 -8.55
C GLN A 158 7.92 -3.92 -7.54
N MET A 159 9.24 -4.06 -7.46
CA MET A 159 10.10 -3.19 -6.65
C MET A 159 9.99 -1.73 -7.07
N LEU A 160 9.99 -1.45 -8.38
CA LEU A 160 9.81 -0.10 -8.90
C LEU A 160 8.43 0.49 -8.56
N ALA A 161 7.36 -0.32 -8.63
CA ALA A 161 6.02 0.13 -8.24
C ALA A 161 5.93 0.48 -6.74
N ILE A 162 6.55 -0.32 -5.88
CA ILE A 162 6.65 -0.05 -4.43
C ILE A 162 7.50 1.21 -4.20
N ALA A 163 8.68 1.30 -4.82
CA ALA A 163 9.56 2.46 -4.70
C ALA A 163 8.88 3.77 -5.14
N ARG A 164 8.07 3.74 -6.20
CA ARG A 164 7.27 4.89 -6.66
C ARG A 164 6.23 5.33 -5.63
N ALA A 165 5.60 4.39 -4.93
CA ALA A 165 4.67 4.74 -3.86
C ALA A 165 5.42 5.39 -2.68
N LEU A 166 6.59 4.83 -2.31
CA LEU A 166 7.45 5.35 -1.23
C LEU A 166 8.13 6.69 -1.56
N ALA A 167 8.32 7.00 -2.85
CA ALA A 167 8.89 8.29 -3.30
C ALA A 167 8.01 9.49 -2.91
N ARG A 168 6.79 9.24 -2.47
CA ARG A 168 5.87 10.23 -1.89
C ARG A 168 5.94 10.14 -0.36
N ASP A 169 5.50 11.19 0.30
CA ASP A 169 5.30 11.18 1.75
C ASP A 169 4.02 10.39 2.07
N ILE A 170 4.17 9.07 2.29
CA ILE A 170 3.04 8.20 2.59
C ILE A 170 3.10 7.70 4.03
N LYS A 171 1.93 7.59 4.64
CA LYS A 171 1.70 7.06 5.98
C LYS A 171 1.25 5.60 5.95
N VAL A 172 0.52 5.24 4.90
CA VAL A 172 -0.02 3.89 4.70
C VAL A 172 0.21 3.46 3.27
N LEU A 173 0.77 2.27 3.11
CA LEU A 173 1.00 1.61 1.83
C LEU A 173 -0.01 0.47 1.65
N LEU A 174 -0.85 0.57 0.64
CA LEU A 174 -1.75 -0.48 0.21
C LEU A 174 -1.09 -1.27 -0.93
N LEU A 175 -1.04 -2.60 -0.79
CA LEU A 175 -0.45 -3.51 -1.78
C LEU A 175 -1.52 -4.49 -2.27
N ASP A 176 -1.81 -4.47 -3.57
CA ASP A 176 -2.77 -5.37 -4.20
C ASP A 176 -2.02 -6.50 -4.90
N GLU A 177 -2.19 -7.75 -4.42
CA GLU A 177 -1.54 -8.98 -4.91
C GLU A 177 -0.01 -8.82 -5.16
N PRO A 178 0.77 -8.34 -4.16
CA PRO A 178 2.17 -7.91 -4.36
C PRO A 178 3.13 -9.02 -4.79
N TYR A 179 2.71 -10.27 -4.69
CA TYR A 179 3.54 -11.46 -4.94
C TYR A 179 3.12 -12.23 -6.19
N GLU A 180 2.04 -11.79 -6.87
CA GLU A 180 1.48 -12.56 -7.98
C GLU A 180 2.46 -12.66 -9.16
N GLY A 181 2.65 -13.89 -9.64
CA GLY A 181 3.53 -14.19 -10.77
C GLY A 181 5.03 -14.02 -10.50
N LEU A 182 5.45 -13.91 -9.23
CA LEU A 182 6.85 -13.74 -8.86
C LEU A 182 7.50 -15.07 -8.43
N ALA A 183 8.80 -15.19 -8.70
CA ALA A 183 9.60 -16.31 -8.21
C ALA A 183 9.76 -16.21 -6.67
N PRO A 184 9.83 -17.34 -5.93
CA PRO A 184 9.93 -17.35 -4.47
C PRO A 184 11.05 -16.47 -3.92
N VAL A 185 12.22 -16.47 -4.56
CA VAL A 185 13.37 -15.65 -4.14
C VAL A 185 13.07 -14.13 -4.19
N ILE A 186 12.23 -13.71 -5.13
CA ILE A 186 11.81 -12.30 -5.25
C ILE A 186 10.74 -11.97 -4.20
N VAL A 187 9.84 -12.90 -3.91
CA VAL A 187 8.87 -12.77 -2.81
C VAL A 187 9.60 -12.53 -1.49
N ASP A 188 10.60 -13.37 -1.16
CA ASP A 188 11.43 -13.22 0.04
C ASP A 188 12.13 -11.85 0.10
N GLU A 189 12.62 -11.35 -1.04
CA GLU A 189 13.28 -10.05 -1.12
C GLU A 189 12.29 -8.90 -0.85
N ILE A 190 11.10 -8.96 -1.43
CA ILE A 190 10.03 -7.97 -1.19
C ILE A 190 9.57 -8.02 0.27
N GLU A 191 9.36 -9.20 0.84
CA GLU A 191 8.95 -9.35 2.24
C GLU A 191 9.97 -8.72 3.21
N LYS A 192 11.26 -9.01 3.02
CA LYS A 192 12.33 -8.38 3.82
C LYS A 192 12.32 -6.87 3.69
N THR A 193 12.07 -6.37 2.49
CA THR A 193 11.97 -4.93 2.23
C THR A 193 10.77 -4.32 2.96
N LEU A 194 9.60 -4.96 2.91
CA LEU A 194 8.40 -4.49 3.62
C LEU A 194 8.58 -4.50 5.14
N ILE A 195 9.24 -5.53 5.69
CA ILE A 195 9.61 -5.58 7.11
C ILE A 195 10.54 -4.42 7.47
N HIS A 196 11.56 -4.16 6.64
CA HIS A 196 12.48 -3.05 6.87
C HIS A 196 11.76 -1.69 6.83
N ILE A 197 10.85 -1.48 5.88
CA ILE A 197 10.03 -0.25 5.80
C ILE A 197 9.20 -0.07 7.07
N LYS A 198 8.56 -1.13 7.56
CA LYS A 198 7.83 -1.14 8.82
C LYS A 198 8.71 -0.73 10.00
N GLU A 199 9.94 -1.27 10.09
CA GLU A 199 10.90 -0.95 11.16
C GLU A 199 11.37 0.52 11.12
N GLN A 200 11.24 1.19 9.97
CA GLN A 200 11.53 2.62 9.81
C GLN A 200 10.35 3.53 10.21
N GLY A 201 9.27 2.96 10.77
CA GLY A 201 8.14 3.70 11.33
C GLY A 201 7.00 3.97 10.35
N MET A 202 6.83 3.13 9.33
CA MET A 202 5.66 3.16 8.44
C MET A 202 4.64 2.12 8.87
#